data_a7e10b73495fcb96a85d25a3da51add2
#
_entry.id   a7e10b73495fcb96a85d25a3da51add2
#
_cell.length_a   1.000
_cell.length_b   1.000
_cell.length_c   1.000
_cell.angle_alpha   90.00
_cell.angle_beta   90.00
_cell.angle_gamma   90.00
#
_symmetry.space_group_name_H-M   'P 1'
#
loop_
_entity.id
_entity.type
_entity.pdbx_description
1 polymer ?
#
loop_
_entity_poly.entity_id
_entity_poly.type
_entity_poly.pdbx_seq_one_letter_code
_entity_poly.pdbx_strand_id
1 'polypeptide(L)'
;YRFAVEVQIGDYIVFPSKSDRKINIGRIESESIYAPDAKQYVHQRKVTWLKHIPRTAFSQGALYEIGSALTFFSVKNYADEYLQALDKGFKPTVAMTEPDETVAATADDIIESTRDFILKELSKNLKGYALEEFVADLLRAMGYRCTLSPHGGDSGIDITAYKDELPPRIIVQVKSQDSDISETVVQSLKGAMYGGD
;
A
#
# COMPACT_ATOMS: atom_id res chain seq x y z
N TYR A 1 -13.41 -7.68 25.32
CA TYR A 1 -13.04 -7.02 26.58
C TYR A 1 -12.08 -5.85 26.33
N ARG A 2 -10.90 -6.06 25.73
CA ARG A 2 -9.87 -5.02 25.51
C ARG A 2 -10.43 -3.78 24.81
N PHE A 3 -11.10 -3.95 23.67
CA PHE A 3 -11.65 -2.83 22.91
C PHE A 3 -12.64 -1.98 23.71
N ALA A 4 -13.47 -2.62 24.55
CA ALA A 4 -14.51 -1.92 25.29
C ALA A 4 -14.02 -1.32 26.61
N VAL A 5 -13.03 -1.95 27.28
CA VAL A 5 -12.68 -1.64 28.68
C VAL A 5 -11.25 -1.11 28.85
N GLU A 6 -10.26 -1.71 28.13
CA GLU A 6 -8.85 -1.36 28.34
C GLU A 6 -8.44 -0.10 27.57
N VAL A 7 -9.00 0.11 26.37
CA VAL A 7 -8.67 1.27 25.53
C VAL A 7 -9.19 2.56 26.13
N GLN A 8 -8.35 3.58 26.16
CA GLN A 8 -8.67 4.90 26.70
C GLN A 8 -8.75 5.97 25.61
N ILE A 9 -9.46 7.06 25.91
CA ILE A 9 -9.44 8.25 25.06
C ILE A 9 -8.02 8.80 25.03
N GLY A 10 -7.54 9.08 23.81
CA GLY A 10 -6.17 9.55 23.58
C GLY A 10 -5.20 8.45 23.17
N ASP A 11 -5.55 7.16 23.32
CA ASP A 11 -4.72 6.06 22.83
C ASP A 11 -4.58 6.11 21.31
N TYR A 12 -3.41 5.69 20.84
CA TYR A 12 -3.19 5.51 19.42
C TYR A 12 -3.66 4.13 18.96
N ILE A 13 -4.21 4.08 17.77
CA ILE A 13 -4.63 2.86 17.10
C ILE A 13 -3.91 2.73 15.76
N VAL A 14 -3.44 1.52 15.47
CA VAL A 14 -2.83 1.14 14.20
C VAL A 14 -3.75 0.16 13.49
N PHE A 15 -4.18 0.49 12.29
CA PHE A 15 -5.07 -0.35 11.48
C PHE A 15 -4.41 -0.68 10.14
N PRO A 16 -3.96 -1.93 9.94
CA PRO A 16 -3.47 -2.39 8.65
C PRO A 16 -4.64 -2.63 7.70
N SER A 17 -4.77 -1.80 6.69
CA SER A 17 -5.81 -1.93 5.67
C SER A 17 -5.33 -2.86 4.55
N LYS A 18 -6.07 -3.92 4.28
CA LYS A 18 -5.78 -4.87 3.20
C LYS A 18 -6.18 -4.34 1.82
N SER A 19 -7.18 -3.45 1.76
CA SER A 19 -7.74 -2.95 0.50
C SER A 19 -6.83 -1.98 -0.23
N ASP A 20 -6.19 -1.05 0.50
CA ASP A 20 -5.32 0.00 -0.07
C ASP A 20 -3.84 -0.17 0.34
N ARG A 21 -3.52 -1.24 1.08
CA ARG A 21 -2.17 -1.59 1.56
C ARG A 21 -1.50 -0.46 2.37
N LYS A 22 -2.29 0.30 3.10
CA LYS A 22 -1.82 1.35 3.99
C LYS A 22 -1.94 0.93 5.45
N ILE A 23 -1.04 1.47 6.25
CA ILE A 23 -1.13 1.46 7.70
C ILE A 23 -1.77 2.77 8.11
N ASN A 24 -2.95 2.67 8.70
CA ASN A 24 -3.71 3.81 9.17
C ASN A 24 -3.43 4.00 10.65
N ILE A 25 -2.93 5.18 11.03
CA ILE A 25 -2.65 5.53 12.42
C ILE A 25 -3.65 6.60 12.84
N GLY A 26 -4.39 6.33 13.92
CA GLY A 26 -5.41 7.21 14.44
C GLY A 26 -5.30 7.38 15.95
N ARG A 27 -6.14 8.25 16.48
CA ARG A 27 -6.29 8.51 17.90
C ARG A 27 -7.71 8.27 18.34
N ILE A 28 -7.89 7.60 19.47
CA ILE A 28 -9.20 7.32 20.04
C ILE A 28 -9.79 8.60 20.64
N GLU A 29 -11.02 8.95 20.26
CA GLU A 29 -11.68 10.18 20.65
C GLU A 29 -12.92 9.96 21.53
N SER A 30 -13.36 8.69 21.72
CA SER A 30 -14.53 8.40 22.54
C SER A 30 -14.37 7.15 23.38
N GLU A 31 -15.15 7.07 24.43
CA GLU A 31 -15.44 5.81 25.13
C GLU A 31 -16.11 4.80 24.18
N SER A 32 -16.17 3.54 24.64
CA SER A 32 -16.88 2.49 23.91
C SER A 32 -18.38 2.78 23.90
N ILE A 33 -18.95 2.84 22.71
CA ILE A 33 -20.38 3.04 22.47
C ILE A 33 -20.98 1.67 22.14
N TYR A 34 -22.01 1.26 22.87
CA TYR A 34 -22.79 0.08 22.54
C TYR A 34 -23.97 0.47 21.66
N ALA A 35 -23.98 0.01 20.43
CA ALA A 35 -25.02 0.29 19.44
C ALA A 35 -25.68 -1.02 19.00
N PRO A 36 -26.71 -1.51 19.74
CA PRO A 36 -27.33 -2.81 19.48
C PRO A 36 -28.02 -2.90 18.11
N ASP A 37 -28.45 -1.77 17.55
CA ASP A 37 -29.10 -1.69 16.25
C ASP A 37 -28.10 -1.63 15.07
N ALA A 38 -26.81 -1.62 15.34
CA ALA A 38 -25.79 -1.62 14.30
C ALA A 38 -25.75 -2.96 13.55
N LYS A 39 -25.82 -2.92 12.21
CA LYS A 39 -25.93 -4.11 11.36
C LYS A 39 -24.74 -5.07 11.47
N GLN A 40 -23.55 -4.60 11.84
CA GLN A 40 -22.34 -5.41 11.77
C GLN A 40 -21.51 -5.42 13.07
N TYR A 41 -21.27 -4.25 13.67
CA TYR A 41 -20.43 -4.14 14.88
C TYR A 41 -21.15 -3.31 15.94
N VAL A 42 -21.55 -3.97 17.02
CA VAL A 42 -22.30 -3.33 18.11
C VAL A 42 -21.45 -2.48 19.05
N HIS A 43 -20.14 -2.76 19.12
CA HIS A 43 -19.21 -1.95 19.90
C HIS A 43 -18.45 -1.03 18.98
N GLN A 44 -18.52 0.26 19.21
CA GLN A 44 -17.92 1.29 18.38
C GLN A 44 -17.14 2.30 19.22
N ARG A 45 -16.13 2.92 18.62
CA ARG A 45 -15.41 4.08 19.15
C ARG A 45 -15.17 5.08 18.03
N LYS A 46 -15.13 6.35 18.36
CA LYS A 46 -14.72 7.39 17.41
C LYS A 46 -13.20 7.42 17.35
N VAL A 47 -12.66 7.52 16.13
CA VAL A 47 -11.24 7.61 15.85
C VAL A 47 -11.00 8.79 14.92
N THR A 48 -10.05 9.65 15.27
CA THR A 48 -9.49 10.63 14.34
C THR A 48 -8.29 10.02 13.65
N TRP A 49 -8.38 9.78 12.35
CA TRP A 49 -7.26 9.27 11.56
C TRP A 49 -6.25 10.39 11.31
N LEU A 50 -5.01 10.15 11.72
CA LEU A 50 -3.92 11.13 11.69
C LEU A 50 -3.05 10.97 10.44
N LYS A 51 -2.72 9.73 10.07
CA LYS A 51 -1.92 9.43 8.87
C LYS A 51 -2.33 8.11 8.21
N HIS A 52 -2.10 8.06 6.91
CA HIS A 52 -2.28 6.90 6.04
C HIS A 52 -0.96 6.66 5.30
N ILE A 53 -0.18 5.68 5.74
CA ILE A 53 1.21 5.48 5.32
C ILE A 53 1.30 4.16 4.55
N PRO A 54 2.00 4.11 3.41
CA PRO A 54 2.21 2.87 2.69
C PRO A 54 2.85 1.81 3.60
N ARG A 55 2.37 0.58 3.53
CA ARG A 55 2.88 -0.55 4.31
C ARG A 55 4.39 -0.76 4.13
N THR A 56 4.90 -0.50 2.92
CA THR A 56 6.32 -0.60 2.60
C THR A 56 7.24 0.39 3.32
N ALA A 57 6.69 1.40 4.00
CA ALA A 57 7.46 2.37 4.78
C ALA A 57 7.91 1.85 6.15
N PHE A 58 7.35 0.73 6.61
CA PHE A 58 7.63 0.14 7.91
C PHE A 58 8.63 -1.02 7.82
N SER A 59 9.30 -1.29 8.93
CA SER A 59 10.18 -2.46 9.04
C SER A 59 9.38 -3.75 8.97
N GLN A 60 10.06 -4.84 8.59
CA GLN A 60 9.42 -6.15 8.52
C GLN A 60 8.93 -6.62 9.89
N GLY A 61 9.69 -6.35 10.96
CA GLY A 61 9.31 -6.68 12.33
C GLY A 61 8.03 -5.97 12.78
N ALA A 62 7.90 -4.66 12.49
CA ALA A 62 6.69 -3.91 12.77
C ALA A 62 5.47 -4.50 12.03
N LEU A 63 5.64 -4.87 10.75
CA LEU A 63 4.58 -5.47 9.96
C LEU A 63 4.19 -6.86 10.45
N TYR A 64 5.13 -7.66 10.93
CA TYR A 64 4.84 -8.96 11.55
C TYR A 64 4.07 -8.80 12.87
N GLU A 65 4.46 -7.86 13.74
CA GLU A 65 3.76 -7.65 15.00
C GLU A 65 2.28 -7.33 14.78
N ILE A 66 1.95 -6.44 13.82
CA ILE A 66 0.54 -6.10 13.54
C ILE A 66 -0.17 -7.12 12.65
N GLY A 67 0.54 -8.05 12.01
CA GLY A 67 0.00 -9.19 11.27
C GLY A 67 -0.50 -10.33 12.14
N SER A 68 -0.42 -10.21 13.47
CA SER A 68 -0.85 -11.22 14.43
C SER A 68 -2.27 -11.71 14.16
N ALA A 69 -2.51 -13.01 14.39
CA ALA A 69 -3.84 -13.64 14.30
C ALA A 69 -4.87 -13.07 15.31
N LEU A 70 -4.44 -12.25 16.27
CA LEU A 70 -5.31 -11.60 17.24
C LEU A 70 -6.04 -10.42 16.62
N THR A 71 -7.35 -10.39 16.75
CA THR A 71 -8.20 -9.33 16.19
C THR A 71 -7.93 -7.95 16.81
N PHE A 72 -7.51 -7.89 18.09
CA PHE A 72 -7.23 -6.65 18.79
C PHE A 72 -6.24 -6.88 19.92
N PHE A 73 -5.09 -6.21 19.87
CA PHE A 73 -4.00 -6.38 20.84
C PHE A 73 -3.18 -5.10 20.99
N SER A 74 -2.31 -5.07 22.00
CA SER A 74 -1.39 -3.95 22.24
C SER A 74 -0.08 -4.19 21.50
N VAL A 75 0.31 -3.27 20.63
CA VAL A 75 1.63 -3.25 20.00
C VAL A 75 2.67 -2.89 21.06
N LYS A 76 3.72 -3.70 21.21
CA LYS A 76 4.71 -3.54 22.29
C LYS A 76 6.13 -3.32 21.77
N ASN A 77 6.54 -4.10 20.77
CA ASN A 77 7.94 -4.13 20.34
C ASN A 77 8.25 -3.00 19.35
N TYR A 78 7.30 -2.66 18.49
CA TYR A 78 7.47 -1.66 17.42
C TYR A 78 6.55 -0.44 17.56
N ALA A 79 6.00 -0.20 18.76
CA ALA A 79 5.13 0.95 19.02
C ALA A 79 5.81 2.28 18.66
N ASP A 80 7.09 2.43 18.99
CA ASP A 80 7.86 3.64 18.70
C ASP A 80 8.00 3.91 17.20
N GLU A 81 8.10 2.88 16.35
CA GLU A 81 8.17 3.05 14.90
C GLU A 81 6.87 3.65 14.35
N TYR A 82 5.71 3.19 14.85
CA TYR A 82 4.42 3.74 14.46
C TYR A 82 4.22 5.17 14.98
N LEU A 83 4.70 5.50 16.18
CA LEU A 83 4.62 6.85 16.72
C LEU A 83 5.54 7.81 15.98
N GLN A 84 6.77 7.40 15.65
CA GLN A 84 7.69 8.19 14.83
C GLN A 84 7.13 8.45 13.43
N ALA A 85 6.34 7.51 12.90
CA ALA A 85 5.68 7.69 11.62
C ALA A 85 4.68 8.87 11.61
N LEU A 86 4.23 9.36 12.77
CA LEU A 86 3.40 10.57 12.89
C LEU A 86 4.19 11.87 12.66
N ASP A 87 5.50 11.84 12.79
CA ASP A 87 6.33 13.03 12.62
C ASP A 87 6.33 13.52 11.16
N LYS A 88 6.44 14.86 10.98
CA LYS A 88 6.49 15.47 9.63
C LYS A 88 7.71 15.06 8.83
N GLY A 89 8.78 14.63 9.48
CA GLY A 89 10.06 14.24 8.89
C GLY A 89 10.24 12.71 8.79
N PHE A 90 9.22 11.93 9.00
CA PHE A 90 9.31 10.47 8.94
C PHE A 90 9.92 10.01 7.62
N LYS A 91 11.03 9.30 7.71
CA LYS A 91 11.67 8.62 6.58
C LYS A 91 11.44 7.12 6.73
N PRO A 92 11.04 6.42 5.65
CA PRO A 92 10.86 4.97 5.69
C PRO A 92 12.11 4.26 6.24
N THR A 93 11.90 3.37 7.17
CA THR A 93 12.99 2.57 7.75
C THR A 93 13.42 1.50 6.73
N VAL A 94 14.62 1.63 6.18
CA VAL A 94 15.21 0.65 5.25
C VAL A 94 15.90 -0.49 6.02
N ALA A 95 15.78 -0.54 7.34
CA ALA A 95 16.44 -1.53 8.17
C ALA A 95 15.84 -2.93 7.94
N MET A 96 16.65 -3.85 7.41
CA MET A 96 16.42 -5.30 7.51
C MET A 96 16.65 -5.70 8.98
N THR A 97 15.61 -5.62 9.79
CA THR A 97 15.63 -6.22 11.13
C THR A 97 15.32 -7.71 10.97
N GLU A 98 16.13 -8.56 11.58
CA GLU A 98 15.89 -10.01 11.63
C GLU A 98 14.49 -10.30 12.20
N PRO A 99 13.77 -11.30 11.67
CA PRO A 99 12.44 -11.65 12.19
C PRO A 99 12.56 -12.13 13.64
N ASP A 100 11.69 -11.64 14.51
CA ASP A 100 11.53 -12.17 15.84
C ASP A 100 10.89 -13.56 15.74
N GLU A 101 11.64 -14.61 16.07
CA GLU A 101 11.22 -16.02 15.98
C GLU A 101 10.06 -16.40 16.93
N THR A 102 9.61 -15.47 17.78
CA THR A 102 8.61 -15.75 18.81
C THR A 102 7.15 -15.67 18.32
N VAL A 103 6.92 -15.19 17.09
CA VAL A 103 5.57 -15.09 16.50
C VAL A 103 5.42 -16.11 15.39
N ALA A 104 4.62 -17.15 15.62
CA ALA A 104 4.25 -18.10 14.58
C ALA A 104 3.49 -17.37 13.45
N ALA A 105 4.19 -17.13 12.34
CA ALA A 105 3.61 -16.51 11.16
C ALA A 105 2.59 -17.45 10.53
N THR A 106 1.40 -16.95 10.21
CA THR A 106 0.41 -17.67 9.40
C THR A 106 0.85 -17.71 7.93
N ALA A 107 0.33 -18.64 7.14
CA ALA A 107 0.59 -18.69 5.69
C ALA A 107 0.25 -17.36 5.01
N ASP A 108 -0.82 -16.69 5.44
CA ASP A 108 -1.22 -15.38 4.93
C ASP A 108 -0.20 -14.29 5.25
N ASP A 109 0.40 -14.31 6.46
CA ASP A 109 1.43 -13.35 6.86
C ASP A 109 2.72 -13.53 6.06
N ILE A 110 3.09 -14.78 5.75
CA ILE A 110 4.24 -15.10 4.90
C ILE A 110 4.02 -14.58 3.48
N ILE A 111 2.84 -14.81 2.91
CA ILE A 111 2.49 -14.33 1.57
C ILE A 111 2.53 -12.79 1.54
N GLU A 112 1.94 -12.13 2.53
CA GLU A 112 1.87 -10.68 2.59
C GLU A 112 3.25 -10.05 2.79
N SER A 113 4.09 -10.60 3.66
CA SER A 113 5.45 -10.12 3.88
C SER A 113 6.36 -10.35 2.68
N THR A 114 6.24 -11.50 2.00
CA THR A 114 6.95 -11.77 0.75
C THR A 114 6.57 -10.77 -0.33
N ARG A 115 5.29 -10.45 -0.44
CA ARG A 115 4.77 -9.45 -1.38
C ARG A 115 5.29 -8.04 -1.06
N ASP A 116 5.33 -7.66 0.22
CA ASP A 116 5.88 -6.36 0.65
C ASP A 116 7.37 -6.27 0.34
N PHE A 117 8.13 -7.34 0.59
CA PHE A 117 9.54 -7.41 0.25
C PHE A 117 9.78 -7.25 -1.25
N ILE A 118 9.05 -8.00 -2.09
CA ILE A 118 9.15 -7.91 -3.55
C ILE A 118 8.83 -6.48 -4.01
N LEU A 119 7.76 -5.86 -3.52
CA LEU A 119 7.40 -4.49 -3.91
C LEU A 119 8.48 -3.47 -3.50
N LYS A 120 9.09 -3.62 -2.32
CA LYS A 120 10.22 -2.78 -1.90
C LYS A 120 11.42 -2.93 -2.82
N GLU A 121 11.79 -4.16 -3.15
CA GLU A 121 12.93 -4.41 -4.03
C GLU A 121 12.67 -3.91 -5.46
N LEU A 122 11.47 -4.11 -6.00
CA LEU A 122 11.09 -3.57 -7.30
C LEU A 122 11.15 -2.03 -7.31
N SER A 123 10.56 -1.36 -6.33
CA SER A 123 10.54 0.11 -6.27
C SER A 123 11.94 0.72 -6.09
N LYS A 124 12.87 -0.02 -5.44
CA LYS A 124 14.26 0.40 -5.25
C LYS A 124 15.09 0.24 -6.51
N ASN A 125 14.93 -0.87 -7.20
CA ASN A 125 15.82 -1.30 -8.28
C ASN A 125 15.28 -0.96 -9.68
N LEU A 126 13.96 -0.84 -9.84
CA LEU A 126 13.33 -0.52 -11.13
C LEU A 126 12.87 0.93 -11.17
N LYS A 127 13.53 1.72 -11.99
CA LYS A 127 13.19 3.13 -12.25
C LYS A 127 13.30 3.45 -13.73
N GLY A 128 12.53 4.44 -14.18
CA GLY A 128 12.53 4.87 -15.58
C GLY A 128 12.24 3.71 -16.53
N TYR A 129 13.04 3.61 -17.58
CA TYR A 129 12.85 2.63 -18.65
C TYR A 129 12.87 1.16 -18.19
N ALA A 130 13.71 0.82 -17.19
CA ALA A 130 13.72 -0.54 -16.64
C ALA A 130 12.37 -0.92 -15.98
N LEU A 131 11.67 0.04 -15.39
CA LEU A 131 10.33 -0.18 -14.88
C LEU A 131 9.29 -0.32 -16.01
N GLU A 132 9.44 0.44 -17.08
CA GLU A 132 8.59 0.31 -18.26
C GLU A 132 8.76 -1.06 -18.93
N GLU A 133 9.99 -1.54 -19.11
CA GLU A 133 10.28 -2.90 -19.60
C GLU A 133 9.66 -3.97 -18.71
N PHE A 134 9.81 -3.85 -17.39
CA PHE A 134 9.22 -4.78 -16.45
C PHE A 134 7.68 -4.83 -16.55
N VAL A 135 7.03 -3.66 -16.68
CA VAL A 135 5.56 -3.59 -16.87
C VAL A 135 5.16 -4.21 -18.21
N ALA A 136 5.94 -3.97 -19.28
CA ALA A 136 5.69 -4.60 -20.58
C ALA A 136 5.82 -6.14 -20.51
N ASP A 137 6.81 -6.66 -19.79
CA ASP A 137 7.00 -8.09 -19.59
C ASP A 137 5.86 -8.71 -18.78
N LEU A 138 5.38 -8.00 -17.74
CA LEU A 138 4.20 -8.41 -16.98
C LEU A 138 2.96 -8.53 -17.88
N LEU A 139 2.72 -7.53 -18.73
CA LEU A 139 1.61 -7.55 -19.68
C LEU A 139 1.78 -8.68 -20.71
N ARG A 140 3.00 -8.94 -21.20
CA ARG A 140 3.29 -10.08 -22.09
C ARG A 140 2.99 -11.43 -21.40
N ALA A 141 3.37 -11.58 -20.13
CA ALA A 141 3.04 -12.77 -19.35
C ALA A 141 1.53 -12.95 -19.15
N MET A 142 0.75 -11.86 -19.17
CA MET A 142 -0.72 -11.88 -19.16
C MET A 142 -1.34 -12.14 -20.54
N GLY A 143 -0.53 -12.37 -21.58
CA GLY A 143 -0.98 -12.70 -22.94
C GLY A 143 -1.19 -11.50 -23.86
N TYR A 144 -0.68 -10.31 -23.50
CA TYR A 144 -0.71 -9.14 -24.37
C TYR A 144 0.53 -9.07 -25.26
N ARG A 145 0.38 -8.53 -26.45
CA ARG A 145 1.50 -8.05 -27.28
C ARG A 145 1.79 -6.61 -26.91
N CYS A 146 3.02 -6.28 -26.53
CA CYS A 146 3.39 -4.97 -26.03
C CYS A 146 4.47 -4.32 -26.91
N THR A 147 4.27 -3.05 -27.22
CA THR A 147 5.25 -2.17 -27.86
C THR A 147 5.61 -1.07 -26.86
N LEU A 148 6.91 -0.92 -26.57
CA LEU A 148 7.42 0.20 -25.78
C LEU A 148 7.62 1.40 -26.71
N SER A 149 7.34 2.59 -26.19
CA SER A 149 7.64 3.83 -26.89
C SER A 149 9.16 4.08 -26.90
N PRO A 150 9.70 4.68 -27.97
CA PRO A 150 11.11 5.06 -28.00
C PRO A 150 11.45 6.04 -26.87
N HIS A 151 12.68 5.97 -26.38
CA HIS A 151 13.21 6.92 -25.40
C HIS A 151 13.00 8.37 -25.86
N GLY A 152 12.35 9.20 -25.01
CA GLY A 152 12.15 10.62 -25.27
C GLY A 152 10.90 10.94 -26.11
N GLY A 153 9.98 10.02 -26.25
CA GLY A 153 8.68 10.31 -26.90
C GLY A 153 7.80 11.19 -26.01
N ASP A 154 7.44 12.40 -26.51
CA ASP A 154 6.66 13.41 -25.77
C ASP A 154 5.17 13.08 -25.63
N SER A 155 4.73 11.91 -26.08
CA SER A 155 3.29 11.57 -26.12
C SER A 155 2.69 11.15 -24.78
N GLY A 156 3.50 10.96 -23.73
CA GLY A 156 3.02 10.49 -22.42
C GLY A 156 2.48 9.07 -22.42
N ILE A 157 2.78 8.28 -23.46
CA ILE A 157 2.48 6.85 -23.56
C ILE A 157 3.80 6.09 -23.53
N ASP A 158 4.00 5.23 -22.55
CA ASP A 158 5.22 4.44 -22.42
C ASP A 158 5.06 3.05 -23.06
N ILE A 159 3.87 2.44 -22.94
CA ILE A 159 3.59 1.11 -23.49
C ILE A 159 2.22 1.11 -24.18
N THR A 160 2.18 0.49 -25.35
CA THR A 160 0.92 0.12 -26.02
C THR A 160 0.80 -1.40 -26.03
N ALA A 161 -0.33 -1.93 -25.53
CA ALA A 161 -0.57 -3.36 -25.43
C ALA A 161 -1.85 -3.77 -26.17
N TYR A 162 -1.81 -4.92 -26.82
CA TYR A 162 -2.92 -5.51 -27.57
C TYR A 162 -3.10 -6.96 -27.17
N LYS A 163 -4.34 -7.40 -27.02
CA LYS A 163 -4.64 -8.81 -26.82
C LYS A 163 -4.92 -9.51 -28.15
N ASP A 164 -5.61 -8.82 -29.05
CA ASP A 164 -5.94 -9.25 -30.41
C ASP A 164 -5.58 -8.15 -31.40
N GLU A 165 -5.76 -8.38 -32.69
CA GLU A 165 -5.44 -7.41 -33.77
C GLU A 165 -6.44 -6.25 -33.84
N LEU A 166 -7.60 -6.39 -33.17
CA LEU A 166 -8.66 -5.39 -33.17
C LEU A 166 -8.70 -4.62 -31.84
N PRO A 167 -9.18 -3.35 -31.83
CA PRO A 167 -9.44 -2.61 -30.59
C PRO A 167 -10.35 -3.40 -29.64
N PRO A 168 -10.23 -3.21 -28.32
CA PRO A 168 -9.52 -2.13 -27.62
C PRO A 168 -8.02 -2.41 -27.40
N ARG A 169 -7.20 -1.39 -27.59
CA ARG A 169 -5.80 -1.37 -27.14
C ARG A 169 -5.70 -0.80 -25.74
N ILE A 170 -4.73 -1.25 -24.97
CA ILE A 170 -4.39 -0.69 -23.66
C ILE A 170 -3.20 0.24 -23.88
N ILE A 171 -3.32 1.47 -23.39
CA ILE A 171 -2.19 2.39 -23.29
C ILE A 171 -1.79 2.56 -21.85
N VAL A 172 -0.50 2.58 -21.59
CA VAL A 172 0.07 2.63 -20.25
C VAL A 172 1.08 3.76 -20.17
N GLN A 173 0.99 4.54 -19.09
CA GLN A 173 2.05 5.43 -18.63
C GLN A 173 2.57 4.92 -17.30
N VAL A 174 3.88 4.76 -17.19
CA VAL A 174 4.56 4.25 -16.02
C VAL A 174 5.16 5.43 -15.25
N LYS A 175 4.89 5.50 -13.96
CA LYS A 175 5.45 6.54 -13.07
C LYS A 175 6.09 5.88 -11.87
N SER A 176 7.37 6.21 -11.62
CA SER A 176 8.11 5.82 -10.43
C SER A 176 8.23 7.04 -9.50
N GLN A 177 7.30 7.16 -8.56
CA GLN A 177 7.27 8.26 -7.60
C GLN A 177 6.68 7.77 -6.27
N ASP A 178 7.08 8.43 -5.18
CA ASP A 178 6.63 8.09 -3.82
C ASP A 178 5.27 8.75 -3.46
N SER A 179 4.74 9.61 -4.33
CA SER A 179 3.46 10.30 -4.15
C SER A 179 2.36 9.66 -5.00
N ASP A 180 1.13 9.92 -4.64
CA ASP A 180 -0.03 9.50 -5.45
C ASP A 180 0.01 10.12 -6.85
N ILE A 181 -0.51 9.39 -7.84
CA ILE A 181 -0.62 9.88 -9.22
C ILE A 181 -1.67 11.00 -9.25
N SER A 182 -1.27 12.17 -9.75
CA SER A 182 -2.17 13.32 -9.84
C SER A 182 -3.22 13.14 -10.94
N GLU A 183 -4.36 13.80 -10.76
CA GLU A 183 -5.43 13.83 -11.77
C GLU A 183 -4.93 14.35 -13.13
N THR A 184 -4.01 15.30 -13.13
CA THR A 184 -3.39 15.85 -14.35
C THR A 184 -2.70 14.76 -15.19
N VAL A 185 -1.99 13.83 -14.56
CA VAL A 185 -1.34 12.71 -15.27
C VAL A 185 -2.37 11.81 -15.93
N VAL A 186 -3.46 11.51 -15.21
CA VAL A 186 -4.55 10.67 -15.75
C VAL A 186 -5.26 11.37 -16.90
N GLN A 187 -5.50 12.67 -16.80
CA GLN A 187 -6.12 13.47 -17.88
C GLN A 187 -5.20 13.57 -19.10
N SER A 188 -3.89 13.73 -18.91
CA SER A 188 -2.91 13.75 -20.00
C SER A 188 -2.89 12.41 -20.75
N LEU A 189 -2.86 11.29 -20.02
CA LEU A 189 -2.93 9.96 -20.63
C LEU A 189 -4.24 9.75 -21.40
N LYS A 190 -5.36 10.20 -20.83
CA LYS A 190 -6.67 10.17 -21.52
C LYS A 190 -6.65 11.01 -22.78
N GLY A 191 -6.03 12.19 -22.76
CA GLY A 191 -5.86 13.04 -23.95
C GLY A 191 -5.05 12.34 -25.06
N ALA A 192 -3.97 11.65 -24.68
CA ALA A 192 -3.13 10.89 -25.61
C ALA A 192 -3.86 9.70 -26.26
N MET A 193 -4.92 9.15 -25.64
CA MET A 193 -5.77 8.10 -26.23
C MET A 193 -6.52 8.56 -27.48
N TYR A 194 -6.89 9.85 -27.52
CA TYR A 194 -7.74 10.41 -28.59
C TYR A 194 -6.94 11.21 -29.62
N GLY A 195 -5.67 11.49 -29.38
CA GLY A 195 -4.81 12.30 -30.25
C GLY A 195 -3.89 11.51 -31.18
N GLY A 196 -3.99 10.20 -31.24
CA GLY A 196 -3.16 9.35 -32.06
C GLY A 196 -3.97 8.73 -33.23
N ASP A 197 -4.23 9.52 -34.25
CA ASP A 197 -4.54 9.04 -35.61
C ASP A 197 -3.26 9.04 -36.44
#